data_534503504fc05282274f1d28dc14eaec
#
_entry.id   534503504fc05282274f1d28dc14eaec
#
_cell.length_a   1.000
_cell.length_b   1.000
_cell.length_c   1.000
_cell.angle_alpha   90.00
_cell.angle_beta   90.00
_cell.angle_gamma   90.00
#
_symmetry.space_group_name_H-M   'P 1'
#
loop_
_entity.id
_entity.type
_entity.pdbx_description
1 polymer ?
#
loop_
_entity_poly.entity_id
_entity_poly.type
_entity_poly.pdbx_seq_one_letter_code
_entity_poly.pdbx_strand_id
1 'polypeptide(L)'
;PELPGSESTHKFHHGDILGYSETWKFFDKAVQERPIEILYETPGKELIQNDITKEIIGVKAIRDGKPYYVKATKGVILTCGGFENNQEMIRNYLPGIPYCYTNGSPYNEGDGITMAMTVGAELWHMNNFAGPSFALKVDEYETTFSMQALHFSKETPGGMIVIGSNGGRFFDEKYKHNHGKVKKNGVWAPMPTPCPLYMIFDHTLLTSGPLYDKTPSHGWNQMVDQYDWSDSNEAELAKGWIKKADTIEDLADQINHDPAVLQDTINKWNYSCELVEDIEYGRKLMLNPLVTAPFYAVELSPAMLNTQGGPRRNTKAQIIRPDGSPIPRLYSAGELGSIYSYLYQGTGNIGECFAFGRIAARNAVADSPWG
;
A
#
# COMPACT_ATOMS: atom_id res chain seq x y z
N PRO A 1 5.18 -2.44 -23.32
CA PRO A 1 4.00 -2.78 -22.50
C PRO A 1 3.76 -4.29 -22.53
N GLU A 2 3.47 -4.87 -21.37
CA GLU A 2 3.32 -6.33 -21.23
C GLU A 2 1.87 -6.81 -21.36
N LEU A 3 0.92 -5.88 -21.29
CA LEU A 3 -0.50 -6.20 -21.42
C LEU A 3 -1.05 -5.66 -22.74
N PRO A 4 -1.83 -6.46 -23.45
CA PRO A 4 -2.47 -6.01 -24.70
C PRO A 4 -3.26 -4.72 -24.46
N GLY A 5 -3.09 -3.76 -25.36
CA GLY A 5 -3.79 -2.46 -25.29
C GLY A 5 -3.14 -1.42 -24.38
N SER A 6 -2.07 -1.77 -23.65
CA SER A 6 -1.39 -0.79 -22.78
C SER A 6 -0.69 0.32 -23.54
N GLU A 7 -0.36 0.11 -24.81
CA GLU A 7 0.17 1.12 -25.73
C GLU A 7 -0.83 2.25 -26.03
N SER A 8 -2.11 2.00 -25.85
CA SER A 8 -3.17 3.00 -26.05
C SER A 8 -3.54 3.76 -24.76
N THR A 9 -2.91 3.42 -23.63
CA THR A 9 -3.17 4.11 -22.36
C THR A 9 -2.31 5.36 -22.24
N HIS A 10 -2.90 6.45 -21.75
CA HIS A 10 -2.23 7.70 -21.48
C HIS A 10 -2.43 8.11 -20.04
N LYS A 11 -1.36 8.63 -19.41
CA LYS A 11 -1.44 9.27 -18.10
C LYS A 11 -1.82 10.73 -18.29
N PHE A 12 -2.86 11.17 -17.61
CA PHE A 12 -3.21 12.56 -17.49
C PHE A 12 -2.75 13.06 -16.13
N HIS A 13 -2.04 14.15 -16.08
CA HIS A 13 -1.68 14.86 -14.86
C HIS A 13 -2.60 16.06 -14.70
N HIS A 14 -3.20 16.19 -13.53
CA HIS A 14 -4.00 17.34 -13.14
C HIS A 14 -3.26 18.10 -12.02
N GLY A 15 -2.95 19.35 -12.25
CA GLY A 15 -2.18 20.16 -11.31
C GLY A 15 -0.66 19.99 -11.43
N ASP A 16 0.08 20.65 -10.57
CA ASP A 16 1.52 20.51 -10.49
C ASP A 16 1.91 19.12 -9.94
N ILE A 17 3.04 18.58 -10.39
CA ILE A 17 3.58 17.31 -9.92
C ILE A 17 3.78 17.30 -8.39
N LEU A 18 4.02 18.45 -7.80
CA LEU A 18 4.15 18.67 -6.35
C LEU A 18 2.81 18.77 -5.61
N GLY A 19 1.68 18.76 -6.32
CA GLY A 19 0.36 19.04 -5.78
C GLY A 19 -0.57 17.83 -5.69
N TYR A 20 -0.16 16.74 -5.03
CA TYR A 20 -1.07 15.61 -4.80
C TYR A 20 -2.38 16.02 -4.11
N SER A 21 -2.33 17.01 -3.23
CA SER A 21 -3.51 17.57 -2.59
C SER A 21 -4.38 18.40 -3.53
N GLU A 22 -3.88 18.88 -4.67
CA GLU A 22 -4.64 19.76 -5.57
C GLU A 22 -5.82 19.03 -6.21
N THR A 23 -5.66 17.77 -6.60
CA THR A 23 -6.77 16.96 -7.11
C THR A 23 -7.87 16.80 -6.04
N TRP A 24 -7.46 16.53 -4.79
CA TRP A 24 -8.40 16.45 -3.68
C TRP A 24 -9.10 17.79 -3.44
N LYS A 25 -8.38 18.89 -3.34
CA LYS A 25 -8.94 20.24 -3.16
C LYS A 25 -9.95 20.59 -4.25
N PHE A 26 -9.67 20.22 -5.49
CA PHE A 26 -10.60 20.43 -6.60
C PHE A 26 -11.91 19.67 -6.40
N PHE A 27 -11.85 18.39 -6.03
CA PHE A 27 -13.06 17.59 -5.81
C PHE A 27 -13.79 17.97 -4.54
N ASP A 28 -13.07 18.26 -3.46
CA ASP A 28 -13.67 18.72 -2.20
C ASP A 28 -14.44 20.03 -2.43
N LYS A 29 -13.84 21.02 -3.08
CA LYS A 29 -14.54 22.24 -3.48
C LYS A 29 -15.79 21.94 -4.31
N ALA A 30 -15.67 21.04 -5.29
CA ALA A 30 -16.81 20.67 -6.13
C ALA A 30 -17.94 20.00 -5.34
N VAL A 31 -17.64 19.27 -4.28
CA VAL A 31 -18.63 18.67 -3.37
C VAL A 31 -19.27 19.74 -2.50
N GLN A 32 -18.47 20.63 -1.89
CA GLN A 32 -18.95 21.73 -1.03
C GLN A 32 -19.88 22.71 -1.76
N GLU A 33 -19.68 22.91 -3.06
CA GLU A 33 -20.52 23.77 -3.91
C GLU A 33 -21.85 23.10 -4.31
N ARG A 34 -22.15 21.89 -3.87
CA ARG A 34 -23.34 21.11 -4.22
C ARG A 34 -24.19 20.80 -2.99
N PRO A 35 -25.48 20.55 -3.13
CA PRO A 35 -26.34 20.13 -2.02
C PRO A 35 -26.06 18.68 -1.62
N ILE A 36 -24.83 18.41 -1.20
CA ILE A 36 -24.36 17.10 -0.71
C ILE A 36 -24.12 17.25 0.79
N GLU A 37 -24.85 16.47 1.57
CA GLU A 37 -24.59 16.38 3.01
C GLU A 37 -23.43 15.44 3.28
N ILE A 38 -22.41 15.92 4.01
CA ILE A 38 -21.26 15.13 4.43
C ILE A 38 -21.35 14.89 5.92
N LEU A 39 -21.35 13.65 6.34
CA LEU A 39 -21.37 13.25 7.75
C LEU A 39 -19.96 12.78 8.13
N TYR A 40 -19.17 13.68 8.67
CA TYR A 40 -17.84 13.35 9.23
C TYR A 40 -17.99 12.55 10.52
N GLU A 41 -16.96 11.79 10.89
CA GLU A 41 -16.89 10.98 12.11
C GLU A 41 -18.13 10.06 12.29
N THR A 42 -18.67 9.62 11.16
CA THR A 42 -19.92 8.83 11.14
C THR A 42 -19.70 7.54 10.32
N PRO A 43 -18.90 6.58 10.82
CA PRO A 43 -18.60 5.35 10.10
C PRO A 43 -19.85 4.51 9.84
N GLY A 44 -20.06 4.12 8.57
CA GLY A 44 -21.06 3.13 8.17
C GLY A 44 -20.65 1.75 8.66
N LYS A 45 -21.56 1.00 9.29
CA LYS A 45 -21.26 -0.30 9.88
C LYS A 45 -22.10 -1.46 9.32
N GLU A 46 -23.31 -1.17 8.90
CA GLU A 46 -24.22 -2.22 8.42
C GLU A 46 -25.06 -1.69 7.24
N LEU A 47 -25.31 -2.55 6.26
CA LEU A 47 -26.33 -2.31 5.23
C LEU A 47 -27.70 -2.73 5.77
N ILE A 48 -28.71 -1.88 5.56
CA ILE A 48 -30.08 -2.22 5.92
C ILE A 48 -30.76 -2.81 4.67
N GLN A 49 -31.12 -4.09 4.76
CA GLN A 49 -31.75 -4.83 3.68
C GLN A 49 -33.21 -5.10 4.01
N ASN A 50 -34.09 -4.94 3.02
CA ASN A 50 -35.49 -5.36 3.12
C ASN A 50 -35.59 -6.89 3.14
N ASP A 51 -36.26 -7.47 4.14
CA ASP A 51 -36.29 -8.92 4.34
C ASP A 51 -37.03 -9.69 3.22
N ILE A 52 -37.94 -9.02 2.52
CA ILE A 52 -38.77 -9.64 1.45
C ILE A 52 -38.13 -9.42 0.09
N THR A 53 -37.88 -8.16 -0.28
CA THR A 53 -37.38 -7.78 -1.61
C THR A 53 -35.89 -7.93 -1.77
N LYS A 54 -35.17 -8.06 -0.65
CA LYS A 54 -33.70 -8.07 -0.59
C LYS A 54 -33.02 -6.81 -1.16
N GLU A 55 -33.77 -5.72 -1.32
CA GLU A 55 -33.23 -4.41 -1.70
C GLU A 55 -32.46 -3.78 -0.54
N ILE A 56 -31.38 -3.07 -0.86
CA ILE A 56 -30.69 -2.25 0.15
C ILE A 56 -31.42 -0.92 0.25
N ILE A 57 -31.92 -0.64 1.46
CA ILE A 57 -32.80 0.48 1.75
C ILE A 57 -32.16 1.55 2.64
N GLY A 58 -30.95 1.31 3.11
CA GLY A 58 -30.22 2.27 3.95
C GLY A 58 -28.94 1.74 4.51
N VAL A 59 -28.34 2.55 5.37
CA VAL A 59 -27.11 2.26 6.10
C VAL A 59 -27.31 2.57 7.57
N LYS A 60 -26.85 1.71 8.46
CA LYS A 60 -26.66 1.98 9.87
C LYS A 60 -25.21 2.43 10.07
N ALA A 61 -25.04 3.61 10.59
CA ALA A 61 -23.76 4.20 10.97
C ALA A 61 -23.70 4.38 12.51
N ILE A 62 -22.56 4.77 13.00
CA ILE A 62 -22.37 5.20 14.37
C ILE A 62 -22.03 6.70 14.37
N ARG A 63 -22.76 7.49 15.13
CA ARG A 63 -22.50 8.92 15.33
C ARG A 63 -22.55 9.24 16.82
N ASP A 64 -21.53 9.88 17.33
CA ASP A 64 -21.41 10.20 18.79
C ASP A 64 -21.62 8.94 19.68
N GLY A 65 -21.08 7.80 19.25
CA GLY A 65 -21.21 6.53 19.94
C GLY A 65 -22.61 5.88 19.87
N LYS A 66 -23.54 6.43 19.10
CA LYS A 66 -24.93 5.94 18.99
C LYS A 66 -25.27 5.49 17.57
N PRO A 67 -26.18 4.53 17.41
CA PRO A 67 -26.69 4.15 16.11
C PRO A 67 -27.34 5.36 15.38
N TYR A 68 -26.94 5.57 14.15
CA TYR A 68 -27.47 6.58 13.25
C TYR A 68 -27.93 5.90 11.95
N TYR A 69 -29.18 6.09 11.57
CA TYR A 69 -29.79 5.41 10.43
C TYR A 69 -30.00 6.36 9.26
N VAL A 70 -29.46 6.00 8.11
CA VAL A 70 -29.63 6.75 6.86
C VAL A 70 -30.52 5.97 5.91
N LYS A 71 -31.68 6.53 5.56
CA LYS A 71 -32.57 5.97 4.53
C LYS A 71 -32.00 6.31 3.15
N ALA A 72 -31.79 5.29 2.30
CA ALA A 72 -31.35 5.44 0.93
C ALA A 72 -32.52 5.12 -0.01
N THR A 73 -33.18 6.13 -0.56
CA THR A 73 -34.40 5.94 -1.37
C THR A 73 -34.12 5.36 -2.76
N LYS A 74 -32.90 5.51 -3.29
CA LYS A 74 -32.52 5.03 -4.63
C LYS A 74 -31.46 3.94 -4.59
N GLY A 75 -30.48 4.05 -3.71
CA GLY A 75 -29.44 3.04 -3.58
C GLY A 75 -28.29 3.49 -2.69
N VAL A 76 -27.42 2.55 -2.38
CA VAL A 76 -26.18 2.75 -1.62
C VAL A 76 -24.99 2.45 -2.54
N ILE A 77 -24.00 3.33 -2.54
CA ILE A 77 -22.74 3.15 -3.28
C ILE A 77 -21.61 3.02 -2.26
N LEU A 78 -20.98 1.86 -2.20
CA LEU A 78 -19.84 1.60 -1.34
C LEU A 78 -18.54 2.05 -2.02
N THR A 79 -17.79 2.93 -1.35
CA THR A 79 -16.50 3.44 -1.82
C THR A 79 -15.46 3.45 -0.68
N CYS A 80 -15.55 2.45 0.22
CA CYS A 80 -14.85 2.40 1.50
C CYS A 80 -13.37 1.95 1.38
N GLY A 81 -12.82 1.82 0.19
CA GLY A 81 -11.45 1.33 0.00
C GLY A 81 -11.29 -0.17 0.27
N GLY A 82 -10.06 -0.57 0.53
CA GLY A 82 -9.66 -1.96 0.73
C GLY A 82 -9.58 -2.40 2.19
N PHE A 83 -8.64 -3.31 2.46
CA PHE A 83 -8.45 -3.90 3.80
C PHE A 83 -6.97 -3.90 4.25
N GLU A 84 -6.16 -3.00 3.72
CA GLU A 84 -4.71 -2.94 3.97
C GLU A 84 -4.30 -2.70 5.43
N ASN A 85 -5.24 -2.24 6.28
CA ASN A 85 -5.00 -2.08 7.72
C ASN A 85 -5.61 -3.20 8.57
N ASN A 86 -6.26 -4.20 7.96
CA ASN A 86 -6.84 -5.33 8.66
C ASN A 86 -5.91 -6.53 8.61
N GLN A 87 -5.11 -6.73 9.67
CA GLN A 87 -4.14 -7.82 9.75
C GLN A 87 -4.75 -9.23 9.67
N GLU A 88 -5.99 -9.40 10.09
CA GLU A 88 -6.70 -10.68 9.95
C GLU A 88 -7.01 -10.96 8.48
N MET A 89 -7.56 -9.99 7.75
CA MET A 89 -7.82 -10.13 6.32
C MET A 89 -6.52 -10.30 5.52
N ILE A 90 -5.45 -9.60 5.89
CA ILE A 90 -4.13 -9.77 5.26
C ILE A 90 -3.68 -11.23 5.38
N ARG A 91 -3.66 -11.80 6.57
CA ARG A 91 -3.27 -13.20 6.78
C ARG A 91 -4.16 -14.20 6.06
N ASN A 92 -5.46 -13.92 5.99
CA ASN A 92 -6.43 -14.83 5.37
C ASN A 92 -6.41 -14.77 3.85
N TYR A 93 -6.13 -13.61 3.24
CA TYR A 93 -6.30 -13.41 1.81
C TYR A 93 -5.00 -13.17 1.05
N LEU A 94 -3.91 -12.76 1.70
CA LEU A 94 -2.63 -12.49 1.04
C LEU A 94 -1.61 -13.60 1.36
N PRO A 95 -1.58 -14.69 0.60
CA PRO A 95 -0.72 -15.84 0.89
C PRO A 95 0.76 -15.45 0.86
N GLY A 96 1.52 -15.92 1.85
CA GLY A 96 2.95 -15.63 1.99
C GLY A 96 3.28 -14.26 2.59
N ILE A 97 2.28 -13.47 2.98
CA ILE A 97 2.45 -12.19 3.68
C ILE A 97 2.01 -12.38 5.14
N PRO A 98 2.95 -12.51 6.10
CA PRO A 98 2.61 -12.80 7.50
C PRO A 98 1.93 -11.60 8.20
N TYR A 99 2.36 -10.41 7.84
CA TYR A 99 1.79 -9.11 8.20
C TYR A 99 2.23 -8.08 7.15
N CYS A 100 1.48 -7.00 7.03
CA CYS A 100 1.83 -5.89 6.15
C CYS A 100 1.23 -4.61 6.70
N TYR A 101 1.95 -3.51 6.55
CA TYR A 101 1.46 -2.20 6.97
C TYR A 101 1.15 -1.33 5.77
N THR A 102 0.36 -0.28 5.99
CA THR A 102 0.06 0.66 4.92
C THR A 102 1.14 1.73 4.82
N ASN A 103 1.47 2.10 3.60
CA ASN A 103 2.07 3.40 3.27
C ASN A 103 1.09 4.27 2.47
N GLY A 104 -0.17 3.88 2.46
CA GLY A 104 -1.34 4.61 1.98
C GLY A 104 -2.21 5.13 3.14
N SER A 105 -3.53 5.09 2.95
CA SER A 105 -4.51 5.50 3.97
C SER A 105 -4.49 4.57 5.20
N PRO A 106 -4.47 5.09 6.44
CA PRO A 106 -4.53 4.26 7.64
C PRO A 106 -5.96 3.79 7.99
N TYR A 107 -6.98 4.13 7.21
CA TYR A 107 -8.39 3.95 7.57
C TYR A 107 -9.10 2.81 6.85
N ASN A 108 -8.46 2.14 5.89
CA ASN A 108 -9.08 1.08 5.12
C ASN A 108 -8.96 -0.27 5.85
N GLU A 109 -10.00 -0.66 6.58
CA GLU A 109 -10.04 -1.86 7.41
C GLU A 109 -10.95 -2.97 6.85
N GLY A 110 -11.50 -2.80 5.64
CA GLY A 110 -12.39 -3.78 5.02
C GLY A 110 -13.86 -3.67 5.44
N ASP A 111 -14.28 -2.55 6.03
CA ASP A 111 -15.68 -2.33 6.44
C ASP A 111 -16.67 -2.57 5.29
N GLY A 112 -16.37 -2.02 4.10
CA GLY A 112 -17.22 -2.20 2.92
C GLY A 112 -17.29 -3.64 2.43
N ILE A 113 -16.21 -4.41 2.59
CA ILE A 113 -16.17 -5.84 2.29
C ILE A 113 -17.09 -6.59 3.23
N THR A 114 -16.92 -6.36 4.53
CA THR A 114 -17.73 -6.99 5.58
C THR A 114 -19.21 -6.67 5.41
N MET A 115 -19.56 -5.40 5.18
CA MET A 115 -20.94 -4.99 4.93
C MET A 115 -21.54 -5.69 3.69
N ALA A 116 -20.79 -5.79 2.61
CA ALA A 116 -21.26 -6.46 1.39
C ALA A 116 -21.43 -7.97 1.60
N MET A 117 -20.53 -8.62 2.31
CA MET A 117 -20.64 -10.05 2.64
C MET A 117 -21.90 -10.38 3.44
N THR A 118 -22.29 -9.55 4.40
CA THR A 118 -23.50 -9.80 5.22
C THR A 118 -24.80 -9.81 4.43
N VAL A 119 -24.82 -9.18 3.25
CA VAL A 119 -25.97 -9.17 2.35
C VAL A 119 -25.81 -10.12 1.15
N GLY A 120 -24.79 -10.99 1.19
CA GLY A 120 -24.59 -12.09 0.24
C GLY A 120 -23.80 -11.72 -1.02
N ALA A 121 -22.91 -10.75 -0.95
CA ALA A 121 -22.02 -10.42 -2.07
C ALA A 121 -21.00 -11.53 -2.34
N GLU A 122 -20.71 -11.77 -3.62
CA GLU A 122 -19.54 -12.52 -4.07
C GLU A 122 -18.29 -11.66 -3.91
N LEU A 123 -17.21 -12.26 -3.43
CA LEU A 123 -15.88 -11.60 -3.37
C LEU A 123 -15.00 -12.04 -4.53
N TRP A 124 -14.18 -11.09 -5.02
CA TRP A 124 -13.16 -11.38 -6.03
C TRP A 124 -11.85 -10.66 -5.73
N HIS A 125 -10.78 -11.08 -6.39
CA HIS A 125 -9.44 -10.45 -6.37
C HIS A 125 -8.82 -10.25 -4.97
N MET A 126 -9.32 -10.98 -3.97
CA MET A 126 -8.92 -10.83 -2.56
C MET A 126 -7.43 -11.07 -2.32
N ASN A 127 -6.76 -11.78 -3.19
CA ASN A 127 -5.32 -12.07 -3.13
C ASN A 127 -4.44 -11.04 -3.87
N ASN A 128 -5.02 -9.98 -4.41
CA ASN A 128 -4.28 -8.96 -5.14
C ASN A 128 -4.13 -7.66 -4.31
N PHE A 129 -2.94 -7.08 -4.36
CA PHE A 129 -2.59 -5.85 -3.66
C PHE A 129 -1.43 -5.12 -4.37
N ALA A 130 -1.31 -3.83 -4.16
CA ALA A 130 -0.20 -3.01 -4.63
C ALA A 130 0.92 -3.00 -3.58
N GLY A 131 1.72 -4.05 -3.60
CA GLY A 131 2.80 -4.37 -2.66
C GLY A 131 3.35 -5.78 -2.93
N PRO A 132 4.26 -6.28 -2.05
CA PRO A 132 4.87 -5.53 -0.96
C PRO A 132 5.94 -4.55 -1.43
N SER A 133 6.11 -3.46 -0.71
CA SER A 133 7.33 -2.67 -0.61
C SER A 133 7.93 -2.87 0.79
N PHE A 134 9.09 -2.29 1.06
CA PHE A 134 9.73 -2.39 2.37
C PHE A 134 9.92 -1.01 2.95
N ALA A 135 9.43 -0.80 4.17
CA ALA A 135 9.42 0.50 4.82
C ALA A 135 9.60 0.35 6.34
N LEU A 136 10.09 1.37 7.00
CA LEU A 136 10.15 1.41 8.46
C LEU A 136 8.75 1.60 9.03
N LYS A 137 8.34 0.74 9.96
CA LYS A 137 7.16 0.91 10.82
C LYS A 137 7.60 1.15 12.25
N VAL A 138 7.07 2.18 12.85
CA VAL A 138 7.24 2.49 14.28
C VAL A 138 5.89 2.59 14.96
N ASP A 139 5.84 2.34 16.27
CA ASP A 139 4.57 2.24 17.00
C ASP A 139 3.84 3.58 17.11
N GLU A 140 4.58 4.69 17.08
CA GLU A 140 4.02 6.03 17.22
C GLU A 140 3.17 6.49 16.02
N TYR A 141 3.27 5.80 14.88
CA TYR A 141 2.57 6.18 13.65
C TYR A 141 1.86 4.98 13.00
N GLU A 142 0.68 5.24 12.47
CA GLU A 142 -0.14 4.21 11.81
C GLU A 142 0.40 3.80 10.43
N THR A 143 1.02 4.74 9.72
CA THR A 143 1.63 4.50 8.40
C THR A 143 3.14 4.26 8.50
N THR A 144 3.79 3.95 7.37
CA THR A 144 5.20 3.60 7.31
C THR A 144 6.06 4.69 6.67
N PHE A 145 7.36 4.67 6.97
CA PHE A 145 8.37 5.56 6.37
C PHE A 145 9.09 4.86 5.22
N SER A 146 8.96 5.41 4.01
CA SER A 146 9.67 4.90 2.84
C SER A 146 11.15 5.32 2.87
N MET A 147 12.06 4.35 2.86
CA MET A 147 13.49 4.62 2.88
C MET A 147 13.99 5.07 1.51
N GLN A 148 14.65 6.23 1.44
CA GLN A 148 15.14 6.83 0.19
C GLN A 148 16.09 5.91 -0.58
N ALA A 149 17.00 5.22 0.14
CA ALA A 149 17.95 4.31 -0.47
C ALA A 149 17.30 3.11 -1.16
N LEU A 150 16.07 2.73 -0.78
CA LEU A 150 15.32 1.63 -1.41
C LEU A 150 14.53 2.07 -2.65
N HIS A 151 14.42 3.37 -2.92
CA HIS A 151 13.72 3.82 -4.13
C HIS A 151 14.52 3.42 -5.38
N PHE A 152 13.90 2.71 -6.31
CA PHE A 152 14.56 2.09 -7.47
C PHE A 152 15.34 3.06 -8.36
N SER A 153 14.96 4.32 -8.43
CA SER A 153 15.59 5.34 -9.28
C SER A 153 16.52 6.30 -8.52
N LYS A 154 16.62 6.17 -7.21
CA LYS A 154 17.53 7.01 -6.39
C LYS A 154 18.88 6.35 -6.27
N GLU A 155 19.94 7.13 -6.44
CA GLU A 155 21.30 6.75 -6.11
C GLU A 155 21.74 7.59 -4.93
N THR A 156 22.31 6.92 -3.93
CA THR A 156 22.88 7.54 -2.73
C THR A 156 24.32 7.06 -2.55
N PRO A 157 25.22 7.87 -1.99
CA PRO A 157 26.53 7.39 -1.57
C PRO A 157 26.40 6.31 -0.48
N GLY A 158 27.45 5.51 -0.31
CA GLY A 158 27.55 4.51 0.75
C GLY A 158 26.95 3.14 0.41
N GLY A 159 27.37 2.14 1.18
CA GLY A 159 26.93 0.75 1.02
C GLY A 159 25.59 0.50 1.71
N MET A 160 24.71 -0.28 1.03
CA MET A 160 23.43 -0.68 1.57
C MET A 160 22.98 -2.02 0.98
N ILE A 161 22.49 -2.92 1.84
CA ILE A 161 21.84 -4.17 1.49
C ILE A 161 20.57 -4.35 2.33
N VAL A 162 19.67 -5.23 1.88
CA VAL A 162 18.51 -5.68 2.69
C VAL A 162 18.68 -7.17 2.95
N ILE A 163 18.58 -7.55 4.22
CA ILE A 163 18.64 -8.94 4.67
C ILE A 163 17.30 -9.42 5.21
N GLY A 164 17.06 -10.71 5.07
CA GLY A 164 15.91 -11.40 5.67
C GLY A 164 16.26 -12.10 6.99
N SER A 165 15.30 -12.83 7.53
CA SER A 165 15.41 -13.57 8.80
C SER A 165 16.58 -14.55 8.89
N ASN A 166 17.12 -14.99 7.76
CA ASN A 166 18.27 -15.86 7.69
C ASN A 166 19.62 -15.11 7.61
N GLY A 167 19.61 -13.78 7.69
CA GLY A 167 20.80 -12.92 7.59
C GLY A 167 21.33 -12.72 6.16
N GLY A 168 20.72 -13.33 5.15
CA GLY A 168 21.12 -13.22 3.74
C GLY A 168 20.28 -12.21 2.97
N ARG A 169 20.85 -11.68 1.88
CA ARG A 169 20.10 -10.94 0.86
C ARG A 169 19.11 -11.89 0.18
N PHE A 170 18.03 -11.38 -0.40
CA PHE A 170 16.99 -12.20 -1.01
C PHE A 170 16.41 -11.62 -2.31
N PHE A 171 16.84 -10.41 -2.73
CA PHE A 171 16.41 -9.76 -3.96
C PHE A 171 17.38 -8.65 -4.39
N ASP A 172 17.19 -8.10 -5.58
CA ASP A 172 17.84 -6.87 -6.04
C ASP A 172 17.12 -5.67 -5.42
N GLU A 173 17.74 -4.97 -4.49
CA GLU A 173 17.17 -3.83 -3.74
C GLU A 173 16.86 -2.62 -4.63
N LYS A 174 17.38 -2.61 -5.83
CA LYS A 174 17.16 -1.55 -6.83
C LYS A 174 16.31 -2.00 -8.02
N TYR A 175 15.75 -3.20 -7.96
CA TYR A 175 14.89 -3.71 -9.02
C TYR A 175 13.61 -2.87 -9.16
N LYS A 176 13.32 -2.45 -10.38
CA LYS A 176 12.05 -1.79 -10.69
C LYS A 176 10.92 -2.83 -10.70
N HIS A 177 10.31 -3.06 -9.56
CA HIS A 177 9.16 -3.95 -9.45
C HIS A 177 7.86 -3.29 -9.96
N ASN A 178 6.87 -4.11 -10.31
CA ASN A 178 5.53 -3.63 -10.63
C ASN A 178 4.64 -3.72 -9.38
N HIS A 179 4.65 -2.65 -8.58
CA HIS A 179 3.89 -2.56 -7.32
C HIS A 179 4.08 -3.80 -6.43
N GLY A 180 5.35 -4.11 -6.10
CA GLY A 180 5.72 -5.24 -5.25
C GLY A 180 5.71 -6.61 -5.92
N LYS A 181 5.48 -6.67 -7.23
CA LYS A 181 5.58 -7.91 -7.99
C LYS A 181 6.81 -7.89 -8.89
N VAL A 182 7.52 -9.00 -8.93
CA VAL A 182 8.72 -9.23 -9.76
C VAL A 182 8.45 -10.30 -10.79
N LYS A 183 9.04 -10.13 -11.98
CA LYS A 183 8.93 -11.16 -13.05
C LYS A 183 10.11 -12.11 -12.96
N LYS A 184 9.85 -13.38 -12.66
CA LYS A 184 10.86 -14.43 -12.60
C LYS A 184 10.42 -15.61 -13.47
N ASN A 185 11.30 -16.05 -14.37
CA ASN A 185 11.00 -17.15 -15.30
C ASN A 185 9.68 -16.97 -16.08
N GLY A 186 9.38 -15.74 -16.49
CA GLY A 186 8.16 -15.41 -17.23
C GLY A 186 6.89 -15.24 -16.39
N VAL A 187 6.96 -15.47 -15.09
CA VAL A 187 5.82 -15.37 -14.17
C VAL A 187 5.98 -14.18 -13.23
N TRP A 188 4.93 -13.42 -13.06
CA TRP A 188 4.86 -12.38 -12.02
C TRP A 188 4.52 -13.02 -10.68
N ALA A 189 5.28 -12.68 -9.64
CA ALA A 189 5.04 -13.12 -8.27
C ALA A 189 5.26 -11.97 -7.28
N PRO A 190 4.61 -11.96 -6.12
CA PRO A 190 4.95 -11.04 -5.05
C PRO A 190 6.43 -11.17 -4.67
N MET A 191 7.07 -10.06 -4.30
CA MET A 191 8.42 -10.09 -3.74
C MET A 191 8.42 -10.94 -2.46
N PRO A 192 9.46 -11.73 -2.22
CA PRO A 192 9.61 -12.46 -0.96
C PRO A 192 9.61 -11.51 0.24
N THR A 193 9.06 -11.96 1.37
CA THR A 193 9.03 -11.22 2.63
C THR A 193 9.54 -12.08 3.79
N PRO A 194 10.84 -12.47 3.78
CA PRO A 194 11.42 -13.31 4.82
C PRO A 194 11.66 -12.52 6.12
N CYS A 195 10.57 -12.14 6.78
CA CYS A 195 10.60 -11.33 8.01
C CYS A 195 11.22 -12.07 9.21
N PRO A 196 11.90 -11.35 10.12
CA PRO A 196 12.15 -9.91 10.11
C PRO A 196 13.13 -9.47 9.01
N LEU A 197 13.00 -8.21 8.56
CA LEU A 197 13.82 -7.64 7.49
C LEU A 197 14.62 -6.48 8.05
N TYR A 198 15.87 -6.32 7.60
CA TYR A 198 16.70 -5.18 7.98
C TYR A 198 17.40 -4.57 6.77
N MET A 199 17.35 -3.25 6.68
CA MET A 199 18.27 -2.49 5.83
C MET A 199 19.57 -2.28 6.61
N ILE A 200 20.67 -2.88 6.14
CA ILE A 200 21.99 -2.73 6.71
C ILE A 200 22.78 -1.74 5.85
N PHE A 201 23.44 -0.77 6.47
CA PHE A 201 24.16 0.27 5.75
C PHE A 201 25.32 0.85 6.56
N ASP A 202 26.18 1.60 5.89
CA ASP A 202 27.39 2.17 6.48
C ASP A 202 27.26 3.66 6.81
N HIS A 203 28.30 4.22 7.43
CA HIS A 203 28.33 5.62 7.84
C HIS A 203 28.27 6.59 6.66
N THR A 204 28.77 6.19 5.49
CA THR A 204 28.70 7.02 4.29
C THR A 204 27.26 7.26 3.87
N LEU A 205 26.41 6.23 3.91
CA LEU A 205 25.00 6.39 3.64
C LEU A 205 24.31 7.23 4.71
N LEU A 206 24.56 6.99 6.00
CA LEU A 206 23.95 7.75 7.09
C LEU A 206 24.16 9.26 6.94
N THR A 207 25.37 9.66 6.56
CA THR A 207 25.80 11.07 6.46
C THR A 207 25.49 11.71 5.11
N SER A 208 24.94 10.96 4.16
CA SER A 208 24.59 11.47 2.82
C SER A 208 23.30 12.32 2.79
N GLY A 209 22.58 12.35 3.90
CA GLY A 209 21.32 13.08 4.05
C GLY A 209 20.25 12.26 4.80
N PRO A 210 19.02 12.76 4.88
CA PRO A 210 17.95 12.04 5.56
C PRO A 210 17.67 10.69 4.88
N LEU A 211 17.51 9.63 5.69
CA LEU A 211 17.19 8.29 5.18
C LEU A 211 15.75 8.20 4.66
N TYR A 212 14.88 9.05 5.15
CA TYR A 212 13.50 9.16 4.68
C TYR A 212 13.40 10.11 3.48
N ASP A 213 12.61 9.75 2.49
CA ASP A 213 12.37 10.62 1.33
C ASP A 213 11.36 11.71 1.69
N LYS A 214 11.87 12.92 1.97
CA LYS A 214 11.06 14.10 2.30
C LYS A 214 10.35 14.72 1.08
N THR A 215 10.48 14.14 -0.11
CA THR A 215 9.92 14.72 -1.33
C THR A 215 8.43 14.39 -1.46
N PRO A 216 7.53 15.39 -1.35
CA PRO A 216 6.08 15.16 -1.47
C PRO A 216 5.69 14.55 -2.83
N SER A 217 6.50 14.77 -3.87
CA SER A 217 6.27 14.30 -5.25
C SER A 217 6.43 12.78 -5.43
N HIS A 218 6.99 12.06 -4.48
CA HIS A 218 7.17 10.61 -4.57
C HIS A 218 5.95 9.80 -4.11
N GLY A 219 4.78 10.39 -4.07
CA GLY A 219 3.45 9.78 -4.14
C GLY A 219 3.00 8.87 -3.01
N TRP A 220 3.92 8.38 -2.21
CA TRP A 220 3.66 7.35 -1.19
C TRP A 220 4.20 7.74 0.18
N ASN A 221 4.53 9.03 0.36
CA ASN A 221 5.08 9.56 1.59
C ASN A 221 4.00 10.20 2.44
N GLN A 222 3.13 9.39 3.02
CA GLN A 222 2.05 9.85 3.90
C GLN A 222 2.58 10.54 5.17
N MET A 223 3.85 10.27 5.51
CA MET A 223 4.46 10.79 6.73
C MET A 223 5.12 12.17 6.55
N VAL A 224 5.19 12.71 5.33
CA VAL A 224 5.85 14.00 5.05
C VAL A 224 5.30 15.13 5.91
N ASP A 225 3.98 15.17 6.12
CA ASP A 225 3.32 16.21 6.90
C ASP A 225 3.11 15.81 8.38
N GLN A 226 3.46 14.58 8.77
CA GLN A 226 3.21 14.06 10.12
C GLN A 226 4.47 14.01 10.99
N TYR A 227 5.63 13.82 10.37
CA TYR A 227 6.90 13.75 11.06
C TYR A 227 8.00 14.43 10.24
N ASP A 228 8.68 15.40 10.87
CA ASP A 228 9.85 16.06 10.28
C ASP A 228 11.10 15.25 10.58
N TRP A 229 11.46 14.36 9.66
CA TRP A 229 12.67 13.53 9.76
C TRP A 229 13.91 14.42 9.78
N SER A 230 14.84 14.19 10.72
CA SER A 230 16.03 15.03 10.86
C SER A 230 16.98 14.90 9.66
N ASP A 231 17.62 16.00 9.27
CA ASP A 231 18.53 16.00 8.11
C ASP A 231 19.79 15.18 8.36
N SER A 232 20.21 15.04 9.62
CA SER A 232 21.37 14.27 10.05
C SER A 232 21.04 12.85 10.52
N ASN A 233 19.76 12.46 10.58
CA ASN A 233 19.28 11.20 11.17
C ASN A 233 19.57 11.03 12.69
N GLU A 234 20.02 12.08 13.37
CA GLU A 234 20.37 12.00 14.80
C GLU A 234 19.15 11.83 15.70
N ALA A 235 18.03 12.46 15.37
CA ALA A 235 16.80 12.31 16.13
C ALA A 235 16.28 10.87 16.07
N GLU A 236 16.38 10.22 14.92
CA GLU A 236 15.94 8.86 14.67
C GLU A 236 16.89 7.83 15.30
N LEU A 237 18.19 8.14 15.35
CA LEU A 237 19.17 7.38 16.15
C LEU A 237 18.82 7.47 17.63
N ALA A 238 18.57 8.67 18.17
CA ALA A 238 18.21 8.87 19.57
C ALA A 238 16.89 8.17 19.96
N LYS A 239 15.94 8.06 19.03
CA LYS A 239 14.69 7.30 19.21
C LYS A 239 14.89 5.78 19.15
N GLY A 240 16.05 5.31 18.69
CA GLY A 240 16.35 3.89 18.50
C GLY A 240 15.68 3.28 17.25
N TRP A 241 15.14 4.09 16.34
CA TRP A 241 14.62 3.65 15.05
C TRP A 241 15.73 3.17 14.12
N ILE A 242 16.94 3.73 14.31
CA ILE A 242 18.16 3.32 13.64
C ILE A 242 19.08 2.69 14.70
N LYS A 243 19.46 1.43 14.52
CA LYS A 243 20.48 0.77 15.34
C LYS A 243 21.86 1.19 14.85
N LYS A 244 22.83 1.29 15.78
CA LYS A 244 24.21 1.68 15.49
C LYS A 244 25.18 0.77 16.22
N ALA A 245 26.22 0.33 15.54
CA ALA A 245 27.34 -0.41 16.13
C ALA A 245 28.68 -0.07 15.44
N ASP A 246 29.79 -0.20 16.16
CA ASP A 246 31.11 0.05 15.60
C ASP A 246 31.63 -1.14 14.78
N THR A 247 31.08 -2.35 15.01
CA THR A 247 31.43 -3.58 14.31
C THR A 247 30.18 -4.26 13.73
N ILE A 248 30.37 -5.12 12.74
CA ILE A 248 29.29 -5.96 12.18
C ILE A 248 28.81 -6.99 13.21
N GLU A 249 29.72 -7.51 14.04
CA GLU A 249 29.37 -8.45 15.11
C GLU A 249 28.41 -7.82 16.11
N ASP A 250 28.74 -6.65 16.65
CA ASP A 250 27.87 -5.92 17.57
C ASP A 250 26.54 -5.52 16.94
N LEU A 251 26.53 -5.21 15.64
CA LEU A 251 25.29 -4.91 14.92
C LEU A 251 24.41 -6.13 14.78
N ALA A 252 25.00 -7.28 14.45
CA ALA A 252 24.29 -8.56 14.34
C ALA A 252 23.61 -8.94 15.66
N ASP A 253 24.32 -8.77 16.79
CA ASP A 253 23.78 -9.01 18.13
C ASP A 253 22.58 -8.09 18.42
N GLN A 254 22.66 -6.80 18.07
CA GLN A 254 21.55 -5.84 18.27
C GLN A 254 20.29 -6.18 17.47
N ILE A 255 20.42 -6.84 16.33
CA ILE A 255 19.30 -7.24 15.47
C ILE A 255 18.96 -8.73 15.59
N ASN A 256 19.59 -9.42 16.54
CA ASN A 256 19.34 -10.83 16.85
C ASN A 256 19.62 -11.79 15.67
N HIS A 257 20.71 -11.54 14.95
CA HIS A 257 21.19 -12.35 13.82
C HIS A 257 22.53 -12.98 14.17
N ASP A 258 22.88 -14.09 13.48
CA ASP A 258 24.17 -14.72 13.60
C ASP A 258 25.28 -13.80 13.01
N PRO A 259 26.28 -13.36 13.82
CA PRO A 259 27.32 -12.47 13.34
C PRO A 259 28.15 -13.03 12.18
N ALA A 260 28.40 -14.33 12.17
CA ALA A 260 29.18 -14.96 11.10
C ALA A 260 28.40 -14.96 9.76
N VAL A 261 27.08 -15.15 9.82
CA VAL A 261 26.24 -15.11 8.63
C VAL A 261 26.14 -13.68 8.11
N LEU A 262 25.94 -12.68 8.97
CA LEU A 262 25.88 -11.28 8.55
C LEU A 262 27.21 -10.82 7.94
N GLN A 263 28.33 -11.19 8.55
CA GLN A 263 29.66 -10.86 8.03
C GLN A 263 29.90 -11.51 6.65
N ASP A 264 29.52 -12.77 6.47
CA ASP A 264 29.63 -13.47 5.18
C ASP A 264 28.76 -12.81 4.10
N THR A 265 27.55 -12.39 4.44
CA THR A 265 26.65 -11.67 3.54
C THR A 265 27.25 -10.33 3.09
N ILE A 266 27.82 -9.56 4.03
CA ILE A 266 28.49 -8.29 3.71
C ILE A 266 29.75 -8.52 2.87
N ASN A 267 30.55 -9.56 3.17
CA ASN A 267 31.73 -9.89 2.39
C ASN A 267 31.37 -10.24 0.92
N LYS A 268 30.31 -11.03 0.71
CA LYS A 268 29.80 -11.35 -0.64
C LYS A 268 29.33 -10.13 -1.38
N TRP A 269 28.63 -9.23 -0.68
CA TRP A 269 28.22 -7.95 -1.26
C TRP A 269 29.42 -7.10 -1.65
N ASN A 270 30.39 -6.91 -0.76
CA ASN A 270 31.60 -6.12 -1.03
C ASN A 270 32.41 -6.69 -2.19
N TYR A 271 32.52 -8.02 -2.26
CA TYR A 271 33.15 -8.69 -3.41
C TYR A 271 32.39 -8.43 -4.71
N SER A 272 31.06 -8.45 -4.71
CA SER A 272 30.25 -8.07 -5.87
C SER A 272 30.51 -6.61 -6.29
N CYS A 273 30.72 -5.71 -5.36
CA CYS A 273 31.08 -4.33 -5.66
C CYS A 273 32.49 -4.20 -6.29
N GLU A 274 33.45 -4.98 -5.84
CA GLU A 274 34.78 -5.03 -6.46
C GLU A 274 34.73 -5.53 -7.90
N LEU A 275 33.86 -6.52 -8.18
CA LEU A 275 33.63 -7.04 -9.53
C LEU A 275 32.80 -6.10 -10.41
N VAL A 276 32.19 -5.04 -9.83
CA VAL A 276 31.20 -4.18 -10.48
C VAL A 276 30.03 -5.01 -11.05
N GLU A 277 29.72 -6.14 -10.40
CA GLU A 277 28.67 -7.08 -10.78
C GLU A 277 28.08 -7.78 -9.55
N ASP A 278 26.79 -7.57 -9.28
CA ASP A 278 26.09 -8.32 -8.23
C ASP A 278 25.84 -9.76 -8.71
N ILE A 279 26.64 -10.69 -8.18
CA ILE A 279 26.63 -12.10 -8.56
C ILE A 279 25.45 -12.88 -7.97
N GLU A 280 24.73 -12.34 -6.99
CA GLU A 280 23.62 -13.04 -6.32
C GLU A 280 22.26 -12.69 -6.95
N TYR A 281 21.98 -11.39 -7.13
CA TYR A 281 20.65 -10.91 -7.56
C TYR A 281 20.71 -9.99 -8.78
N GLY A 282 21.88 -9.67 -9.30
CA GLY A 282 22.07 -8.92 -10.53
C GLY A 282 21.75 -7.42 -10.40
N ARG A 283 21.85 -6.86 -9.19
CA ARG A 283 21.70 -5.42 -8.94
C ARG A 283 22.68 -4.62 -9.79
N LYS A 284 22.19 -3.56 -10.46
CA LYS A 284 22.97 -2.73 -11.38
C LYS A 284 23.25 -1.31 -10.86
N LEU A 285 22.55 -0.87 -9.83
CA LEU A 285 22.66 0.47 -9.29
C LEU A 285 23.17 0.43 -7.84
N MET A 286 23.93 1.45 -7.44
CA MET A 286 24.49 1.55 -6.09
C MET A 286 25.32 0.31 -5.71
N LEU A 287 26.24 -0.09 -6.58
CA LEU A 287 27.25 -1.11 -6.25
C LEU A 287 28.34 -0.46 -5.38
N ASN A 288 27.95 -0.01 -4.20
CA ASN A 288 28.84 0.63 -3.23
C ASN A 288 29.13 -0.35 -2.10
N PRO A 289 30.42 -0.58 -1.77
CA PRO A 289 30.77 -1.50 -0.70
C PRO A 289 30.34 -0.95 0.68
N LEU A 290 30.02 -1.85 1.57
CA LEU A 290 29.61 -1.58 2.96
C LEU A 290 30.82 -1.73 3.85
N VAL A 291 31.62 -0.64 4.02
CA VAL A 291 32.96 -0.69 4.63
C VAL A 291 33.25 0.40 5.65
N THR A 292 32.47 1.47 5.70
CA THR A 292 32.75 2.63 6.53
C THR A 292 32.01 2.54 7.86
N ALA A 293 32.70 2.16 8.91
CA ALA A 293 32.16 2.16 10.28
C ALA A 293 31.83 3.59 10.78
N PRO A 294 30.86 3.77 11.69
CA PRO A 294 29.99 2.76 12.27
C PRO A 294 28.98 2.18 11.25
N PHE A 295 28.45 1.00 11.58
CA PHE A 295 27.43 0.33 10.78
C PHE A 295 26.04 0.51 11.40
N TYR A 296 24.99 0.43 10.58
CA TYR A 296 23.65 0.75 11.00
C TYR A 296 22.64 -0.27 10.47
N ALA A 297 21.55 -0.40 11.21
CA ALA A 297 20.39 -1.21 10.78
C ALA A 297 19.08 -0.47 11.04
N VAL A 298 18.17 -0.56 10.07
CA VAL A 298 16.77 -0.16 10.20
C VAL A 298 15.91 -1.39 9.99
N GLU A 299 15.03 -1.68 10.95
CA GLU A 299 14.05 -2.74 10.78
C GLU A 299 13.01 -2.33 9.74
N LEU A 300 12.80 -3.20 8.75
CA LEU A 300 11.84 -2.99 7.69
C LEU A 300 10.64 -3.92 7.87
N SER A 301 9.49 -3.43 7.54
CA SER A 301 8.26 -4.20 7.45
C SER A 301 7.79 -4.28 6.00
N PRO A 302 7.12 -5.37 5.59
CA PRO A 302 6.35 -5.35 4.37
C PRO A 302 5.30 -4.25 4.43
N ALA A 303 5.20 -3.48 3.37
CA ALA A 303 4.26 -2.37 3.24
C ALA A 303 3.50 -2.45 1.93
N MET A 304 2.31 -1.88 1.89
CA MET A 304 1.49 -1.83 0.69
C MET A 304 0.80 -0.47 0.55
N LEU A 305 0.43 -0.14 -0.67
CA LEU A 305 -0.36 1.05 -0.95
C LEU A 305 -1.84 0.80 -0.68
N ASN A 306 -2.32 -0.31 -1.23
CA ASN A 306 -3.73 -0.68 -1.20
C ASN A 306 -3.92 -2.14 -1.57
N THR A 307 -5.06 -2.69 -1.19
CA THR A 307 -5.55 -3.98 -1.67
C THR A 307 -6.46 -3.80 -2.89
N GLN A 308 -6.79 -4.88 -3.60
CA GLN A 308 -7.65 -4.84 -4.78
C GLN A 308 -8.93 -5.66 -4.60
N GLY A 309 -8.99 -6.44 -3.52
CA GLY A 309 -10.10 -7.33 -3.22
C GLY A 309 -11.36 -6.61 -2.75
N GLY A 310 -12.47 -7.33 -2.82
CA GLY A 310 -13.74 -6.86 -2.32
C GLY A 310 -14.95 -7.45 -3.07
N PRO A 311 -16.13 -6.87 -2.91
CA PRO A 311 -17.33 -7.36 -3.56
C PRO A 311 -17.22 -7.25 -5.09
N ARG A 312 -17.54 -8.34 -5.78
CA ARG A 312 -17.59 -8.37 -7.24
C ARG A 312 -18.69 -7.46 -7.74
N ARG A 313 -18.38 -6.68 -8.78
CA ARG A 313 -19.36 -5.81 -9.46
C ARG A 313 -19.46 -6.11 -10.95
N ASN A 314 -20.62 -5.82 -11.52
CA ASN A 314 -20.87 -5.92 -12.95
C ASN A 314 -20.56 -4.60 -13.69
N THR A 315 -20.78 -4.57 -15.00
CA THR A 315 -20.54 -3.37 -15.84
C THR A 315 -21.46 -2.17 -15.51
N LYS A 316 -22.50 -2.38 -14.71
CA LYS A 316 -23.36 -1.32 -14.17
C LYS A 316 -22.93 -0.85 -12.78
N ALA A 317 -21.77 -1.32 -12.30
CA ALA A 317 -21.26 -1.11 -10.95
C ALA A 317 -22.14 -1.70 -9.82
N GLN A 318 -23.09 -2.58 -10.14
CA GLN A 318 -23.89 -3.28 -9.15
C GLN A 318 -23.06 -4.40 -8.51
N ILE A 319 -23.11 -4.50 -7.20
CA ILE A 319 -22.54 -5.64 -6.46
C ILE A 319 -23.41 -6.87 -6.75
N ILE A 320 -22.76 -8.00 -7.01
CA ILE A 320 -23.45 -9.24 -7.41
C ILE A 320 -23.26 -10.36 -6.38
N ARG A 321 -24.19 -11.32 -6.40
CA ARG A 321 -24.13 -12.56 -5.64
C ARG A 321 -23.36 -13.64 -6.39
N PRO A 322 -23.01 -14.77 -5.73
CA PRO A 322 -22.34 -15.91 -6.38
C PRO A 322 -23.11 -16.52 -7.57
N ASP A 323 -24.43 -16.35 -7.63
CA ASP A 323 -25.26 -16.79 -8.76
C ASP A 323 -25.26 -15.80 -9.94
N GLY A 324 -24.51 -14.69 -9.83
CA GLY A 324 -24.43 -13.64 -10.83
C GLY A 324 -25.57 -12.63 -10.79
N SER A 325 -26.56 -12.79 -9.92
CA SER A 325 -27.66 -11.83 -9.75
C SER A 325 -27.17 -10.58 -9.01
N PRO A 326 -27.61 -9.36 -9.40
CA PRO A 326 -27.27 -8.16 -8.65
C PRO A 326 -27.98 -8.12 -7.29
N ILE A 327 -27.31 -7.57 -6.28
CA ILE A 327 -27.95 -7.15 -5.05
C ILE A 327 -28.67 -5.84 -5.35
N PRO A 328 -30.01 -5.79 -5.26
CA PRO A 328 -30.74 -4.62 -5.70
C PRO A 328 -30.38 -3.37 -4.90
N ARG A 329 -30.16 -2.25 -5.58
CA ARG A 329 -29.82 -0.93 -5.00
C ARG A 329 -28.47 -0.87 -4.31
N LEU A 330 -27.56 -1.83 -4.57
CA LEU A 330 -26.22 -1.85 -4.01
C LEU A 330 -25.16 -1.76 -5.12
N TYR A 331 -24.30 -0.78 -5.00
CA TYR A 331 -23.26 -0.47 -5.97
C TYR A 331 -21.90 -0.34 -5.28
N SER A 332 -20.81 -0.50 -6.03
CA SER A 332 -19.47 -0.17 -5.55
C SER A 332 -18.63 0.52 -6.62
N ALA A 333 -17.63 1.28 -6.17
CA ALA A 333 -16.67 1.92 -7.06
C ALA A 333 -15.30 2.01 -6.40
N GLY A 334 -14.28 2.17 -7.25
CA GLY A 334 -12.91 2.33 -6.83
C GLY A 334 -12.29 1.03 -6.37
N GLU A 335 -11.43 1.14 -5.39
CA GLU A 335 -10.60 0.07 -4.84
C GLU A 335 -11.42 -1.09 -4.25
N LEU A 336 -12.55 -0.80 -3.64
CA LEU A 336 -13.44 -1.81 -3.07
C LEU A 336 -13.95 -2.78 -4.14
N GLY A 337 -13.28 -3.93 -4.29
CA GLY A 337 -13.55 -4.89 -5.35
C GLY A 337 -13.09 -4.42 -6.73
N SER A 338 -11.85 -3.98 -6.84
CA SER A 338 -11.23 -3.48 -8.06
C SER A 338 -11.27 -4.50 -9.20
N ILE A 339 -11.28 -4.01 -10.44
CA ILE A 339 -11.17 -4.84 -11.65
C ILE A 339 -9.78 -5.46 -11.85
N TYR A 340 -8.77 -5.03 -11.10
CA TYR A 340 -7.41 -5.55 -11.20
C TYR A 340 -7.27 -6.86 -10.43
N SER A 341 -7.18 -7.97 -11.16
CA SER A 341 -7.14 -9.31 -10.56
C SER A 341 -5.75 -9.74 -10.08
N TYR A 342 -4.67 -9.24 -10.71
CA TYR A 342 -3.32 -9.70 -10.41
C TYR A 342 -2.24 -8.62 -10.57
N LEU A 343 -2.21 -7.92 -11.69
CA LEU A 343 -1.26 -6.82 -11.92
C LEU A 343 -2.01 -5.49 -11.91
N TYR A 344 -1.52 -4.57 -11.10
CA TYR A 344 -2.01 -3.21 -11.06
C TYR A 344 -1.26 -2.34 -12.07
N GLN A 345 -2.00 -1.66 -12.92
CA GLN A 345 -1.46 -0.67 -13.87
C GLN A 345 -1.36 0.69 -13.17
N GLY A 346 -0.23 1.16 -12.81
CA GLY A 346 -0.05 2.45 -12.14
C GLY A 346 -1.02 3.54 -12.65
N THR A 347 -1.65 4.30 -11.73
CA THR A 347 -2.74 5.27 -11.93
C THR A 347 -4.11 4.66 -12.25
N GLY A 348 -4.22 3.35 -12.45
CA GLY A 348 -5.46 2.66 -12.78
C GLY A 348 -6.55 2.79 -11.71
N ASN A 349 -6.19 2.76 -10.42
CA ASN A 349 -7.15 2.90 -9.31
C ASN A 349 -7.93 4.23 -9.40
N ILE A 350 -7.26 5.36 -9.61
CA ILE A 350 -7.94 6.66 -9.72
C ILE A 350 -8.85 6.68 -10.95
N GLY A 351 -8.39 6.14 -12.08
CA GLY A 351 -9.22 5.99 -13.29
C GLY A 351 -10.45 5.14 -13.03
N GLU A 352 -10.31 4.06 -12.27
CA GLU A 352 -11.40 3.18 -11.85
C GLU A 352 -12.39 3.90 -10.92
N CYS A 353 -11.89 4.69 -9.95
CA CYS A 353 -12.74 5.49 -9.07
C CYS A 353 -13.65 6.42 -9.88
N PHE A 354 -13.12 7.14 -10.86
CA PHE A 354 -13.90 8.05 -11.69
C PHE A 354 -14.88 7.31 -12.62
N ALA A 355 -14.42 6.24 -13.27
CA ALA A 355 -15.26 5.49 -14.20
C ALA A 355 -16.43 4.82 -13.46
N PHE A 356 -16.14 4.00 -12.46
CA PHE A 356 -17.18 3.25 -11.75
C PHE A 356 -17.99 4.11 -10.78
N GLY A 357 -17.44 5.17 -10.18
CA GLY A 357 -18.21 6.15 -9.42
C GLY A 357 -19.29 6.81 -10.27
N ARG A 358 -18.94 7.21 -11.50
CA ARG A 358 -19.90 7.78 -12.46
C ARG A 358 -20.94 6.76 -12.93
N ILE A 359 -20.53 5.52 -13.19
CA ILE A 359 -21.44 4.43 -13.60
C ILE A 359 -22.40 4.09 -12.47
N ALA A 360 -21.90 3.92 -11.24
CA ALA A 360 -22.72 3.63 -10.06
C ALA A 360 -23.77 4.72 -9.83
N ALA A 361 -23.35 5.98 -9.83
CA ALA A 361 -24.26 7.11 -9.62
C ALA A 361 -25.37 7.17 -10.68
N ARG A 362 -25.04 6.97 -11.96
CA ARG A 362 -26.03 6.97 -13.05
C ARG A 362 -27.06 5.85 -12.90
N ASN A 363 -26.60 4.65 -12.55
CA ASN A 363 -27.51 3.52 -12.39
C ASN A 363 -28.35 3.66 -11.10
N ALA A 364 -27.77 4.09 -10.00
CA ALA A 364 -28.52 4.34 -8.76
C ALA A 364 -29.60 5.42 -8.94
N VAL A 365 -29.31 6.52 -9.65
CA VAL A 365 -30.30 7.58 -9.94
C VAL A 365 -31.43 7.07 -10.82
N ALA A 366 -31.17 6.12 -11.72
CA ALA A 366 -32.18 5.53 -12.59
C ALA A 366 -33.17 4.60 -11.87
N ASP A 367 -32.77 4.09 -10.67
CA ASP A 367 -33.69 3.31 -9.84
C ASP A 367 -34.88 4.16 -9.36
N SER A 368 -36.08 3.59 -9.40
CA SER A 368 -37.26 4.24 -8.82
C SER A 368 -37.10 4.36 -7.29
N PRO A 369 -37.48 5.49 -6.67
CA PRO A 369 -37.49 5.56 -5.22
C PRO A 369 -38.40 4.45 -4.63
N TRP A 370 -37.91 3.81 -3.54
CA TRP A 370 -38.77 2.93 -2.78
C TRP A 370 -39.58 3.76 -1.75
N GLY A 371 -40.81 3.39 -1.51
CA GLY A 371 -41.90 4.10 -0.89
C GLY A 371 -41.77 4.58 0.53
#